data_a9d84dd52b8123fccb45e065c8dc7ef2
#
_entry.id   a9d84dd52b8123fccb45e065c8dc7ef2
#
_cell.length_a   1.000
_cell.length_b   1.000
_cell.length_c   1.000
_cell.angle_alpha   90.00
_cell.angle_beta   90.00
_cell.angle_gamma   90.00
#
_symmetry.space_group_name_H-M   'P 1'
#
loop_
_entity.id
_entity.type
_entity.pdbx_description
1 polymer ?
#
loop_
_entity_poly.entity_id
_entity_poly.type
_entity_poly.pdbx_seq_one_letter_code
_entity_poly.pdbx_strand_id
1 'polypeptide(L)'
;MAVASSTTDQLIGVLRDTIVGLVRRDGVDLSSRQLGVFLTCYLRDGGHTVRGLAAELNVSKPAITRALDRLGELDLARRKVDPLDRRSVLVQRTPKGSSFLRDVHKIIGESVNPKKSKDGRRATG
;
A
#
# COMPACT_ATOMS: atom_id res chain seq x y z
N MET A 1 13.63 2.39 -28.81
CA MET A 1 14.73 2.76 -27.97
C MET A 1 15.60 1.58 -27.62
N ALA A 2 16.74 1.57 -28.15
CA ALA A 2 17.58 0.38 -28.03
C ALA A 2 18.50 0.41 -26.83
N VAL A 3 18.44 1.43 -26.03
CA VAL A 3 19.32 1.58 -24.89
C VAL A 3 18.86 0.68 -23.76
N ALA A 4 19.80 0.00 -23.13
CA ALA A 4 19.48 -0.79 -21.97
C ALA A 4 18.93 0.10 -20.88
N SER A 5 17.83 -0.32 -20.27
CA SER A 5 17.22 0.41 -19.17
C SER A 5 18.11 0.33 -17.94
N SER A 6 18.24 1.44 -17.23
CA SER A 6 18.87 1.45 -15.92
C SER A 6 17.96 0.73 -14.92
N THR A 7 18.51 0.38 -13.76
CA THR A 7 17.70 -0.18 -12.69
C THR A 7 16.58 0.78 -12.29
N THR A 8 16.87 2.08 -12.26
CA THR A 8 15.86 3.09 -11.94
C THR A 8 14.72 3.05 -12.96
N ASP A 9 15.05 2.98 -14.25
CA ASP A 9 14.02 2.90 -15.29
C ASP A 9 13.17 1.65 -15.12
N GLN A 10 13.80 0.52 -14.78
CA GLN A 10 13.08 -0.72 -14.53
C GLN A 10 12.12 -0.57 -13.35
N LEU A 11 12.57 0.06 -12.28
CA LEU A 11 11.72 0.27 -11.10
C LEU A 11 10.57 1.22 -11.38
N ILE A 12 10.78 2.24 -12.18
CA ILE A 12 9.69 3.12 -12.60
C ILE A 12 8.67 2.32 -13.41
N GLY A 13 9.12 1.42 -14.26
CA GLY A 13 8.21 0.53 -14.99
C GLY A 13 7.40 -0.36 -14.06
N VAL A 14 8.05 -0.91 -13.04
CA VAL A 14 7.36 -1.71 -12.04
C VAL A 14 6.32 -0.86 -11.29
N LEU A 15 6.68 0.36 -10.94
CA LEU A 15 5.74 1.27 -10.28
C LEU A 15 4.53 1.54 -11.16
N ARG A 16 4.75 1.84 -12.43
CA ARG A 16 3.65 2.05 -13.38
C ARG A 16 2.74 0.83 -13.46
N ASP A 17 3.33 -0.36 -13.62
CA ASP A 17 2.56 -1.60 -13.74
C ASP A 17 1.77 -1.87 -12.47
N THR A 18 2.36 -1.58 -11.32
CA THR A 18 1.69 -1.76 -10.03
C THR A 18 0.49 -0.84 -9.91
N ILE A 19 0.67 0.43 -10.21
CA ILE A 19 -0.42 1.42 -10.11
C ILE A 19 -1.54 1.05 -11.09
N VAL A 20 -1.20 0.70 -12.32
CA VAL A 20 -2.19 0.31 -13.34
C VAL A 20 -2.91 -0.96 -12.90
N GLY A 21 -2.18 -1.92 -12.33
CA GLY A 21 -2.80 -3.14 -11.82
C GLY A 21 -3.80 -2.86 -10.71
N LEU A 22 -3.49 -1.92 -9.83
CA LEU A 22 -4.43 -1.53 -8.78
C LEU A 22 -5.65 -0.81 -9.34
N VAL A 23 -5.45 0.06 -10.33
CA VAL A 23 -6.55 0.79 -10.98
C VAL A 23 -7.51 -0.18 -11.66
N ARG A 24 -6.99 -1.23 -12.24
CA ARG A 24 -7.81 -2.22 -12.96
C ARG A 24 -8.62 -3.11 -12.02
N ARG A 25 -8.28 -3.15 -10.75
CA ARG A 25 -9.01 -3.97 -9.79
C ARG A 25 -10.26 -3.24 -9.33
N ASP A 26 -11.34 -3.99 -9.17
CA ASP A 26 -12.54 -3.45 -8.57
C ASP A 26 -12.36 -3.29 -7.07
N GLY A 27 -12.86 -2.21 -6.54
CA GLY A 27 -13.05 -2.04 -5.11
C GLY A 27 -12.09 -1.08 -4.44
N VAL A 28 -10.80 -1.35 -4.45
CA VAL A 28 -9.87 -0.54 -3.67
C VAL A 28 -9.14 0.45 -4.56
N ASP A 29 -9.39 1.72 -4.33
CA ASP A 29 -8.71 2.82 -5.03
C ASP A 29 -8.20 3.77 -3.96
N LEU A 30 -6.89 3.79 -3.75
CA LEU A 30 -6.25 4.57 -2.71
C LEU A 30 -5.44 5.71 -3.32
N SER A 31 -5.51 6.86 -2.68
CA SER A 31 -4.62 7.97 -3.03
C SER A 31 -3.18 7.61 -2.64
N SER A 32 -2.22 8.39 -3.16
CA SER A 32 -0.81 8.20 -2.78
C SER A 32 -0.62 8.28 -1.28
N ARG A 33 -1.28 9.24 -0.62
CA ARG A 33 -1.17 9.38 0.83
C ARG A 33 -1.74 8.18 1.55
N GLN A 34 -2.91 7.71 1.13
CA GLN A 34 -3.55 6.54 1.74
C GLN A 34 -2.68 5.31 1.55
N LEU A 35 -2.15 5.12 0.36
CA LEU A 35 -1.28 3.98 0.08
C LEU A 35 0.02 4.08 0.87
N GLY A 36 0.59 5.29 1.00
CA GLY A 36 1.80 5.50 1.79
C GLY A 36 1.58 5.17 3.25
N VAL A 37 0.45 5.59 3.82
CA VAL A 37 0.10 5.23 5.21
C VAL A 37 -0.06 3.71 5.34
N PHE A 38 -0.79 3.10 4.43
CA PHE A 38 -1.01 1.66 4.44
C PHE A 38 0.31 0.90 4.41
N LEU A 39 1.17 1.22 3.44
CA LEU A 39 2.42 0.49 3.27
C LEU A 39 3.36 0.71 4.46
N THR A 40 3.39 1.91 5.02
CA THR A 40 4.20 2.18 6.21
C THR A 40 3.76 1.29 7.36
N CYS A 41 2.45 1.19 7.60
CA CYS A 41 1.91 0.38 8.69
C CYS A 41 2.16 -1.11 8.49
N TYR A 42 2.24 -1.56 7.25
CA TYR A 42 2.38 -2.99 6.97
C TYR A 42 3.81 -3.43 6.71
N LEU A 43 4.70 -2.52 6.31
CA LEU A 43 6.07 -2.88 5.97
C LEU A 43 7.08 -2.51 7.05
N ARG A 44 6.74 -1.58 7.93
CA ARG A 44 7.62 -1.16 9.01
C ARG A 44 7.17 -1.78 10.31
N ASP A 45 8.12 -2.28 11.08
CA ASP A 45 7.83 -2.89 12.37
C ASP A 45 7.52 -1.83 13.42
N GLY A 46 6.86 -2.26 14.50
CA GLY A 46 6.54 -1.42 15.63
C GLY A 46 5.10 -0.96 15.62
N GLY A 47 4.68 -0.37 16.71
CA GLY A 47 3.35 0.20 16.82
C GLY A 47 3.30 1.57 16.15
N HIS A 48 2.47 1.71 15.15
CA HIS A 48 2.33 2.98 14.44
C HIS A 48 1.24 3.82 15.08
N THR A 49 1.52 5.10 15.26
CA THR A 49 0.58 6.06 15.82
C THR A 49 0.28 7.14 14.79
N VAL A 50 -0.84 7.85 14.98
CA VAL A 50 -1.17 8.99 14.12
C VAL A 50 -0.04 10.00 14.13
N ARG A 51 0.50 10.31 15.32
CA ARG A 51 1.60 11.27 15.45
C ARG A 51 2.85 10.80 14.72
N GLY A 52 3.20 9.53 14.89
CA GLY A 52 4.39 8.98 14.24
C GLY A 52 4.27 8.97 12.73
N LEU A 53 3.11 8.60 12.21
CA LEU A 53 2.86 8.60 10.78
C LEU A 53 2.90 10.02 10.20
N ALA A 54 2.34 10.98 10.93
CA ALA A 54 2.38 12.38 10.49
C ALA A 54 3.81 12.87 10.36
N ALA A 55 4.65 12.52 11.33
CA ALA A 55 6.06 12.89 11.28
C ALA A 55 6.79 12.20 10.14
N GLU A 56 6.57 10.89 9.99
CA GLU A 56 7.27 10.12 8.96
C GLU A 56 6.87 10.55 7.56
N LEU A 57 5.59 10.80 7.33
CA LEU A 57 5.12 11.21 6.00
C LEU A 57 5.19 12.71 5.78
N ASN A 58 5.58 13.45 6.81
CA ASN A 58 5.67 14.92 6.75
C ASN A 58 4.35 15.56 6.33
N VAL A 59 3.28 15.13 6.97
CA VAL A 59 1.95 15.70 6.77
C VAL A 59 1.32 15.97 8.12
N SER A 60 0.21 16.70 8.14
CA SER A 60 -0.48 17.03 9.38
C SER A 60 -1.19 15.81 9.97
N LYS A 61 -1.43 15.86 11.28
CA LYS A 61 -2.21 14.81 11.94
C LYS A 61 -3.61 14.67 11.34
N PRO A 62 -4.35 15.76 11.06
CA PRO A 62 -5.64 15.64 10.38
C PRO A 62 -5.56 14.93 9.04
N ALA A 63 -4.47 15.14 8.28
CA ALA A 63 -4.28 14.45 7.01
C ALA A 63 -4.14 12.94 7.22
N ILE A 64 -3.40 12.54 8.25
CA ILE A 64 -3.27 11.11 8.59
C ILE A 64 -4.60 10.56 9.05
N THR A 65 -5.33 11.30 9.88
CA THR A 65 -6.65 10.85 10.36
C THR A 65 -7.60 10.61 9.19
N ARG A 66 -7.62 11.50 8.21
CA ARG A 66 -8.45 11.32 7.02
C ARG A 66 -8.04 10.10 6.21
N ALA A 67 -6.73 9.88 6.08
CA ALA A 67 -6.25 8.68 5.39
C ALA A 67 -6.68 7.41 6.12
N LEU A 68 -6.57 7.41 7.45
CA LEU A 68 -6.97 6.26 8.26
C LEU A 68 -8.48 6.06 8.25
N ASP A 69 -9.26 7.14 8.15
CA ASP A 69 -10.71 7.02 8.00
C ASP A 69 -11.05 6.22 6.74
N ARG A 70 -10.38 6.54 5.64
CA ARG A 70 -10.61 5.84 4.38
C ARG A 70 -10.17 4.39 4.46
N LEU A 71 -9.01 4.14 5.05
CA LEU A 71 -8.53 2.77 5.23
C LEU A 71 -9.47 1.97 6.13
N GLY A 72 -10.04 2.62 7.15
CA GLY A 72 -11.03 1.99 8.02
C GLY A 72 -12.32 1.64 7.29
N GLU A 73 -12.80 2.54 6.42
CA GLU A 73 -13.98 2.26 5.59
C GLU A 73 -13.79 1.02 4.73
N LEU A 74 -12.56 0.81 4.26
CA LEU A 74 -12.23 -0.33 3.42
C LEU A 74 -11.77 -1.55 4.23
N ASP A 75 -11.73 -1.41 5.55
CA ASP A 75 -11.27 -2.45 6.48
C ASP A 75 -9.82 -2.87 6.21
N LEU A 76 -9.00 -1.94 5.76
CA LEU A 76 -7.58 -2.20 5.51
C LEU A 76 -6.71 -1.87 6.72
N ALA A 77 -7.21 -1.08 7.64
CA ALA A 77 -6.56 -0.74 8.89
C ALA A 77 -7.62 -0.26 9.87
N ARG A 78 -7.30 -0.31 11.16
CA ARG A 78 -8.21 0.15 12.22
C ARG A 78 -7.46 1.04 13.18
N ARG A 79 -8.17 1.98 13.77
CA ARG A 79 -7.60 2.81 14.83
C ARG A 79 -8.05 2.29 16.19
N LYS A 80 -7.14 2.39 17.14
CA LYS A 80 -7.44 2.00 18.52
C LYS A 80 -6.73 2.96 19.46
N VAL A 81 -7.44 3.48 20.45
CA VAL A 81 -6.82 4.29 21.48
C VAL A 81 -5.88 3.39 22.29
N ASP A 82 -4.64 3.87 22.50
CA ASP A 82 -3.66 3.14 23.28
C ASP A 82 -4.16 3.04 24.73
N PRO A 83 -4.35 1.83 25.28
CA PRO A 83 -4.82 1.71 26.66
C PRO A 83 -3.81 2.25 27.68
N LEU A 84 -2.54 2.34 27.31
CA LEU A 84 -1.49 2.87 28.19
C LEU A 84 -1.33 4.37 28.08
N ASP A 85 -1.79 4.98 27.00
CA ASP A 85 -1.73 6.42 26.79
C ASP A 85 -2.92 6.85 25.92
N ARG A 86 -3.97 7.30 26.57
CA ARG A 86 -5.23 7.64 25.87
C ARG A 86 -5.10 8.77 24.87
N ARG A 87 -4.00 9.51 24.91
CA ARG A 87 -3.74 10.55 23.92
C ARG A 87 -3.12 10.02 22.63
N SER A 88 -2.75 8.75 22.63
CA SER A 88 -2.11 8.10 21.49
C SER A 88 -3.11 7.20 20.79
N VAL A 89 -3.17 7.30 19.45
CA VAL A 89 -4.02 6.45 18.64
C VAL A 89 -3.13 5.51 17.86
N LEU A 90 -3.30 4.21 18.11
CA LEU A 90 -2.56 3.16 17.45
C LEU A 90 -3.27 2.71 16.19
N VAL A 91 -2.50 2.29 15.20
CA VAL A 91 -3.03 1.73 13.97
C VAL A 91 -2.85 0.22 14.00
N GLN A 92 -3.92 -0.51 13.77
CA GLN A 92 -3.91 -1.97 13.77
C GLN A 92 -4.07 -2.49 12.35
N ARG A 93 -3.35 -3.57 12.05
CA ARG A 93 -3.49 -4.30 10.79
C ARG A 93 -4.77 -5.13 10.85
N THR A 94 -5.31 -5.45 9.66
CA THR A 94 -6.50 -6.29 9.55
C THR A 94 -6.21 -7.46 8.62
N PRO A 95 -7.00 -8.54 8.72
CA PRO A 95 -6.85 -9.64 7.75
C PRO A 95 -7.07 -9.18 6.31
N LYS A 96 -8.03 -8.29 6.09
CA LYS A 96 -8.29 -7.77 4.75
C LYS A 96 -7.13 -6.92 4.24
N GLY A 97 -6.50 -6.14 5.13
CA GLY A 97 -5.31 -5.36 4.78
C GLY A 97 -4.15 -6.26 4.40
N SER A 98 -3.93 -7.34 5.14
CA SER A 98 -2.89 -8.31 4.81
C SER A 98 -3.16 -8.97 3.47
N SER A 99 -4.42 -9.28 3.16
CA SER A 99 -4.80 -9.83 1.88
C SER A 99 -4.54 -8.84 0.74
N PHE A 100 -4.86 -7.57 0.96
CA PHE A 100 -4.59 -6.53 -0.02
C PHE A 100 -3.08 -6.40 -0.29
N LEU A 101 -2.28 -6.47 0.76
CA LEU A 101 -0.82 -6.42 0.60
C LEU A 101 -0.32 -7.60 -0.23
N ARG A 102 -0.87 -8.79 -0.02
CA ARG A 102 -0.51 -9.96 -0.84
C ARG A 102 -0.87 -9.74 -2.29
N ASP A 103 -2.00 -9.08 -2.57
CA ASP A 103 -2.38 -8.75 -3.95
C ASP A 103 -1.39 -7.77 -4.58
N VAL A 104 -0.98 -6.76 -3.84
CA VAL A 104 0.04 -5.81 -4.31
C VAL A 104 1.34 -6.55 -4.59
N HIS A 105 1.72 -7.44 -3.69
CA HIS A 105 2.92 -8.26 -3.83
C HIS A 105 2.88 -9.08 -5.12
N LYS A 106 1.74 -9.66 -5.40
CA LYS A 106 1.54 -10.46 -6.62
C LYS A 106 1.65 -9.61 -7.88
N ILE A 107 1.02 -8.43 -7.86
CA ILE A 107 1.07 -7.53 -9.02
C ILE A 107 2.51 -7.13 -9.31
N ILE A 108 3.25 -6.78 -8.26
CA ILE A 108 4.67 -6.40 -8.42
C ILE A 108 5.47 -7.58 -8.94
N GLY A 109 5.24 -8.77 -8.40
CA GLY A 109 5.95 -9.96 -8.83
C GLY A 109 5.72 -10.28 -10.31
N GLU A 110 4.49 -10.09 -10.78
CA GLU A 110 4.18 -10.30 -12.19
C GLU A 110 4.85 -9.26 -13.08
N SER A 111 4.98 -8.03 -12.59
CA SER A 111 5.69 -6.99 -13.33
C SER A 111 7.19 -7.28 -13.43
N VAL A 112 7.77 -7.74 -12.33
CA VAL A 112 9.20 -8.08 -12.31
C VAL A 112 9.48 -9.32 -13.15
N ASN A 113 8.53 -10.26 -13.23
CA ASN A 113 8.65 -11.47 -14.03
C ASN A 113 7.55 -11.53 -15.09
N PRO A 114 7.64 -10.69 -16.14
CA PRO A 114 6.56 -10.60 -17.13
C PRO A 114 6.31 -11.89 -17.88
N LYS A 115 7.32 -12.75 -18.01
CA LYS A 115 7.17 -14.05 -18.64
C LYS A 115 6.14 -14.90 -17.93
N LYS A 116 6.23 -14.97 -16.60
CA LYS A 116 5.28 -15.71 -15.77
C LYS A 116 3.88 -15.09 -15.85
N SER A 117 3.80 -13.76 -15.83
CA SER A 117 2.55 -13.05 -15.95
C SER A 117 1.87 -13.33 -17.28
N LYS A 118 2.64 -13.32 -18.36
CA LYS A 118 2.14 -13.64 -19.70
C LYS A 118 1.53 -15.03 -19.77
N ASP A 119 2.23 -16.01 -19.22
CA ASP A 119 1.73 -17.39 -19.21
C ASP A 119 0.42 -17.49 -18.45
N GLY A 120 0.33 -16.84 -17.30
CA GLY A 120 -0.90 -16.83 -16.54
C GLY A 120 -2.05 -16.20 -17.30
N ARG A 121 -1.81 -15.12 -18.01
CA ARG A 121 -2.85 -14.46 -18.79
C ARG A 121 -3.35 -15.33 -19.93
N ARG A 122 -2.45 -16.02 -20.59
CA ARG A 122 -2.84 -16.92 -21.66
C ARG A 122 -3.69 -18.08 -21.16
N ALA A 123 -3.39 -18.56 -19.99
CA ALA A 123 -4.16 -19.63 -19.38
C ALA A 123 -5.60 -19.19 -19.09
N THR A 124 -5.81 -17.94 -18.81
CA THR A 124 -7.13 -17.41 -18.49
C THR A 124 -7.84 -16.77 -19.68
N GLY A 125 -7.07 -16.44 -20.66
CA GLY A 125 -7.60 -15.79 -21.85
C GLY A 125 -7.96 -16.76 -22.92
#